data_805474b70afa1072498e7245113616a6
#
_entry.id   805474b70afa1072498e7245113616a6
#
_cell.length_a   1.000
_cell.length_b   1.000
_cell.length_c   1.000
_cell.angle_alpha   90.00
_cell.angle_beta   90.00
_cell.angle_gamma   90.00
#
_symmetry.space_group_name_H-M   'P 1'
#
loop_
_entity.id
_entity.type
_entity.pdbx_description
1 polymer ?
#
loop_
_entity_poly.entity_id
_entity_poly.type
_entity_poly.pdbx_seq_one_letter_code
_entity_poly.pdbx_strand_id
1 'polypeptide(L)'
;MTTDKPYRIQTPSGYRKYLCSGLYMPSVTTVLSATETEKAKAGLRNWQKNNPGALEAASTRGSAIHLGCENYLRGLDPGVSEEYQDFWNGITPYLDWFDTLHWSERPLRPDWNHLRSDDREVAYVWSTEHLYAGCPDLIGEIGGVKIMADFKTSNAPYSAVFPEKGDRLGFGGFRKYQKCAQQMAAYRLALAERTGYKCDVALIIVSTPETSQGIFIDTDQLDRFEAKFLKRAQQFHEMESAKDTESSSQ
;
A
#
# COMPACT_ATOMS: atom_id res chain seq x y z
N MET A 1 -31.97 -0.09 -4.53
CA MET A 1 -30.76 -0.12 -3.72
C MET A 1 -29.69 0.58 -4.54
N THR A 2 -29.38 1.82 -4.25
CA THR A 2 -28.24 2.53 -4.84
C THR A 2 -27.00 1.87 -4.28
N THR A 3 -26.32 1.08 -5.09
CA THR A 3 -24.98 0.59 -4.77
C THR A 3 -24.05 1.79 -4.90
N ASP A 4 -23.85 2.54 -3.80
CA ASP A 4 -22.82 3.56 -3.77
C ASP A 4 -21.48 2.87 -3.93
N LYS A 5 -20.99 2.90 -5.17
CA LYS A 5 -19.67 2.36 -5.47
C LYS A 5 -18.59 3.18 -4.75
N PRO A 6 -17.52 2.54 -4.32
CA PRO A 6 -16.47 3.23 -3.59
C PRO A 6 -15.77 4.29 -4.48
N TYR A 7 -15.42 5.45 -3.91
CA TYR A 7 -14.61 6.46 -4.59
C TYR A 7 -13.63 7.15 -3.66
N ARG A 8 -12.56 7.69 -4.24
CA ARG A 8 -11.49 8.36 -3.50
C ARG A 8 -11.70 9.87 -3.46
N ILE A 9 -11.50 10.45 -2.27
CA ILE A 9 -11.55 11.89 -2.03
C ILE A 9 -10.20 12.36 -1.50
N GLN A 10 -9.73 13.49 -1.98
CA GLN A 10 -8.61 14.20 -1.38
C GLN A 10 -9.16 15.34 -0.50
N THR A 11 -8.84 15.31 0.79
CA THR A 11 -9.29 16.36 1.70
C THR A 11 -8.37 17.59 1.59
N PRO A 12 -8.85 18.81 1.99
CA PRO A 12 -8.03 20.00 2.05
C PRO A 12 -6.77 19.85 2.93
N SER A 13 -6.81 18.97 3.93
CA SER A 13 -5.67 18.62 4.79
C SER A 13 -4.63 17.72 4.09
N GLY A 14 -4.86 17.35 2.81
CA GLY A 14 -3.99 16.46 2.07
C GLY A 14 -4.15 14.98 2.40
N TYR A 15 -5.04 14.62 3.33
CA TYR A 15 -5.32 13.22 3.64
C TYR A 15 -6.16 12.57 2.55
N ARG A 16 -5.79 11.34 2.20
CA ARG A 16 -6.58 10.51 1.31
C ARG A 16 -7.69 9.82 2.09
N LYS A 17 -8.95 10.10 1.73
CA LYS A 17 -10.13 9.40 2.25
C LYS A 17 -10.85 8.68 1.11
N TYR A 18 -11.64 7.67 1.47
CA TYR A 18 -12.49 6.93 0.58
C TYR A 18 -13.92 6.96 1.11
N LEU A 19 -14.91 7.10 0.23
CA LEU A 19 -16.30 6.81 0.56
C LEU A 19 -16.56 5.36 0.15
N CYS A 20 -16.81 4.50 1.13
CA CYS A 20 -17.09 3.08 0.93
C CYS A 20 -18.28 2.69 1.80
N SER A 21 -19.30 2.05 1.22
CA SER A 21 -20.54 1.68 1.95
C SER A 21 -21.19 2.84 2.70
N GLY A 22 -21.17 4.06 2.13
CA GLY A 22 -21.73 5.26 2.75
C GLY A 22 -20.89 5.87 3.88
N LEU A 23 -19.68 5.35 4.16
CA LEU A 23 -18.80 5.79 5.24
C LEU A 23 -17.51 6.41 4.68
N TYR A 24 -17.09 7.55 5.25
CA TYR A 24 -15.79 8.15 4.95
C TYR A 24 -14.68 7.46 5.74
N MET A 25 -13.78 6.82 5.05
CA MET A 25 -12.69 6.04 5.64
C MET A 25 -11.32 6.62 5.25
N PRO A 26 -10.35 6.73 6.18
CA PRO A 26 -8.98 7.08 5.83
C PRO A 26 -8.34 5.98 4.98
N SER A 27 -7.34 6.35 4.18
CA SER A 27 -6.50 5.33 3.54
C SER A 27 -5.61 4.63 4.58
N VAL A 28 -5.27 3.36 4.35
CA VAL A 28 -4.26 2.63 5.14
C VAL A 28 -2.98 3.46 5.27
N THR A 29 -2.50 4.06 4.19
CA THR A 29 -1.28 4.89 4.20
C THR A 29 -1.45 6.19 4.99
N THR A 30 -2.66 6.77 5.04
CA THR A 30 -3.00 7.92 5.90
C THR A 30 -2.91 7.52 7.37
N VAL A 31 -3.56 6.41 7.77
CA VAL A 31 -3.48 5.87 9.13
C VAL A 31 -2.02 5.67 9.55
N LEU A 32 -1.25 4.95 8.73
CA LEU A 32 0.17 4.69 9.01
C LEU A 32 1.01 5.96 9.12
N SER A 33 0.73 7.00 8.35
CA SER A 33 1.49 8.23 8.39
C SER A 33 1.08 9.14 9.56
N ALA A 34 -0.22 9.24 9.84
CA ALA A 34 -0.74 10.08 10.91
C ALA A 34 -0.33 9.57 12.31
N THR A 35 -0.24 8.25 12.48
CA THR A 35 0.13 7.59 13.75
C THR A 35 1.63 7.31 13.88
N GLU A 36 2.49 7.86 13.01
CA GLU A 36 3.94 7.85 13.20
C GLU A 36 4.34 8.67 14.44
N THR A 37 5.44 8.27 15.08
CA THR A 37 5.99 9.02 16.22
C THR A 37 6.42 10.43 15.79
N GLU A 38 6.36 11.41 16.69
CA GLU A 38 6.80 12.78 16.40
C GLU A 38 8.28 12.83 15.98
N LYS A 39 9.11 11.98 16.56
CA LYS A 39 10.53 11.84 16.15
C LYS A 39 10.65 11.39 14.68
N ALA A 40 9.81 10.46 14.24
CA ALA A 40 9.80 9.98 12.87
C ALA A 40 9.30 11.06 11.89
N LYS A 41 8.22 11.75 12.24
CA LYS A 41 7.69 12.87 11.46
C LYS A 41 8.70 14.02 11.36
N ALA A 42 9.36 14.39 12.47
CA ALA A 42 10.40 15.40 12.46
C ALA A 42 11.61 14.98 11.60
N GLY A 43 12.02 13.72 11.67
CA GLY A 43 13.07 13.16 10.82
C GLY A 43 12.73 13.27 9.34
N LEU A 44 11.49 12.94 8.95
CA LEU A 44 11.04 13.07 7.57
C LEU A 44 11.02 14.53 7.10
N ARG A 45 10.47 15.46 7.91
CA ARG A 45 10.46 16.89 7.59
C ARG A 45 11.89 17.44 7.38
N ASN A 46 12.83 17.06 8.26
CA ASN A 46 14.22 17.48 8.13
C ASN A 46 14.88 16.90 6.87
N TRP A 47 14.61 15.62 6.56
CA TRP A 47 15.10 15.00 5.33
C TRP A 47 14.56 15.70 4.08
N GLN A 48 13.25 15.99 4.03
CA GLN A 48 12.62 16.72 2.92
C GLN A 48 13.23 18.12 2.72
N LYS A 49 13.50 18.85 3.83
CA LYS A 49 14.16 20.15 3.78
C LYS A 49 15.56 20.07 3.16
N ASN A 50 16.28 19.00 3.43
CA ASN A 50 17.64 18.78 2.92
C ASN A 50 17.69 18.13 1.53
N ASN A 51 16.56 17.64 1.03
CA ASN A 51 16.44 16.96 -0.26
C ASN A 51 15.19 17.48 -1.02
N PRO A 52 15.20 18.76 -1.43
CA PRO A 52 14.05 19.35 -2.13
C PRO A 52 13.77 18.60 -3.44
N GLY A 53 12.49 18.34 -3.74
CA GLY A 53 12.06 17.62 -4.92
C GLY A 53 12.21 16.09 -4.87
N ALA A 54 13.01 15.54 -3.95
CA ALA A 54 13.27 14.09 -3.91
C ALA A 54 12.02 13.24 -3.63
N LEU A 55 11.07 13.77 -2.85
CA LEU A 55 9.81 13.07 -2.58
C LEU A 55 8.91 13.05 -3.82
N GLU A 56 8.83 14.15 -4.54
CA GLU A 56 8.07 14.27 -5.79
C GLU A 56 8.66 13.35 -6.88
N ALA A 57 9.97 13.36 -7.08
CA ALA A 57 10.66 12.46 -7.99
C ALA A 57 10.41 11.00 -7.66
N ALA A 58 10.47 10.62 -6.36
CA ALA A 58 10.16 9.27 -5.91
C ALA A 58 8.69 8.89 -6.16
N SER A 59 7.75 9.83 -5.99
CA SER A 59 6.33 9.61 -6.26
C SER A 59 6.06 9.44 -7.75
N THR A 60 6.65 10.29 -8.59
CA THR A 60 6.52 10.21 -10.06
C THR A 60 7.05 8.89 -10.59
N ARG A 61 8.26 8.50 -10.19
CA ARG A 61 8.85 7.20 -10.51
C ARG A 61 7.95 6.05 -10.06
N GLY A 62 7.49 6.08 -8.81
CA GLY A 62 6.61 5.05 -8.26
C GLY A 62 5.34 4.91 -9.10
N SER A 63 4.68 6.01 -9.45
CA SER A 63 3.47 5.99 -10.27
C SER A 63 3.72 5.45 -11.68
N ALA A 64 4.83 5.79 -12.31
CA ALA A 64 5.20 5.27 -13.63
C ALA A 64 5.43 3.75 -13.60
N ILE A 65 6.12 3.26 -12.59
CA ILE A 65 6.37 1.81 -12.43
C ILE A 65 5.08 1.05 -12.12
N HIS A 66 4.19 1.55 -11.24
CA HIS A 66 2.91 0.91 -10.98
C HIS A 66 2.04 0.81 -12.23
N LEU A 67 1.97 1.90 -13.02
CA LEU A 67 1.26 1.88 -14.30
C LEU A 67 1.88 0.87 -15.29
N GLY A 68 3.22 0.80 -15.35
CA GLY A 68 3.93 -0.19 -16.14
C GLY A 68 3.59 -1.62 -15.74
N CYS A 69 3.56 -1.92 -14.44
CA CYS A 69 3.15 -3.22 -13.91
C CYS A 69 1.70 -3.56 -14.29
N GLU A 70 0.77 -2.62 -14.11
CA GLU A 70 -0.63 -2.81 -14.50
C GLU A 70 -0.77 -3.13 -16.00
N ASN A 71 -0.11 -2.35 -16.86
CA ASN A 71 -0.14 -2.54 -18.31
C ASN A 71 0.45 -3.92 -18.69
N TYR A 72 1.62 -4.26 -18.15
CA TYR A 72 2.29 -5.53 -18.40
C TYR A 72 1.42 -6.74 -18.05
N LEU A 73 0.84 -6.74 -16.86
CA LEU A 73 -0.02 -7.81 -16.36
C LEU A 73 -1.33 -7.94 -17.17
N ARG A 74 -1.68 -6.92 -17.95
CA ARG A 74 -2.82 -6.91 -18.88
C ARG A 74 -2.43 -7.23 -20.31
N GLY A 75 -1.17 -7.54 -20.58
CA GLY A 75 -0.65 -7.80 -21.93
C GLY A 75 -0.55 -6.56 -22.80
N LEU A 76 -0.46 -5.36 -22.20
CA LEU A 76 -0.27 -4.08 -22.89
C LEU A 76 1.20 -3.66 -22.84
N ASP A 77 1.56 -2.65 -23.66
CA ASP A 77 2.87 -2.02 -23.55
C ASP A 77 3.03 -1.38 -22.16
N PRO A 78 4.07 -1.73 -21.38
CA PRO A 78 4.33 -1.12 -20.07
C PRO A 78 4.46 0.41 -20.13
N GLY A 79 4.99 0.97 -21.21
CA GLY A 79 5.16 2.40 -21.40
C GLY A 79 6.13 3.06 -20.41
N VAL A 80 7.05 2.29 -19.82
CA VAL A 80 8.03 2.81 -18.86
C VAL A 80 9.14 3.56 -19.59
N SER A 81 9.39 4.81 -19.21
CA SER A 81 10.43 5.63 -19.81
C SER A 81 11.84 5.09 -19.51
N GLU A 82 12.81 5.44 -20.37
CA GLU A 82 14.22 5.05 -20.25
C GLU A 82 14.82 5.44 -18.88
N GLU A 83 14.40 6.59 -18.34
CA GLU A 83 14.81 7.06 -17.01
C GLU A 83 14.51 6.09 -15.87
N TYR A 84 13.46 5.27 -15.99
CA TYR A 84 13.03 4.34 -14.95
C TYR A 84 13.28 2.87 -15.32
N GLN A 85 14.01 2.62 -16.41
CA GLN A 85 14.20 1.27 -16.95
C GLN A 85 14.91 0.32 -15.96
N ASP A 86 15.86 0.82 -15.18
CA ASP A 86 16.55 0.00 -14.17
C ASP A 86 15.56 -0.51 -13.10
N PHE A 87 14.65 0.34 -12.66
CA PHE A 87 13.60 -0.05 -11.70
C PHE A 87 12.61 -1.03 -12.33
N TRP A 88 12.25 -0.83 -13.59
CA TRP A 88 11.37 -1.71 -14.32
C TRP A 88 11.96 -3.09 -14.49
N ASN A 89 13.20 -3.17 -14.92
CA ASN A 89 13.94 -4.45 -15.08
C ASN A 89 14.06 -5.22 -13.75
N GLY A 90 14.10 -4.53 -12.63
CA GLY A 90 14.12 -5.13 -11.31
C GLY A 90 12.78 -5.72 -10.86
N ILE A 91 11.65 -5.24 -11.38
CA ILE A 91 10.30 -5.72 -10.99
C ILE A 91 9.79 -6.80 -11.92
N THR A 92 9.98 -6.65 -13.23
CA THR A 92 9.41 -7.53 -14.27
C THR A 92 9.59 -9.02 -13.99
N PRO A 93 10.76 -9.54 -13.56
CA PRO A 93 10.92 -10.98 -13.32
C PRO A 93 9.96 -11.53 -12.25
N TYR A 94 9.55 -10.71 -11.28
CA TYR A 94 8.61 -11.13 -10.24
C TYR A 94 7.16 -11.17 -10.75
N LEU A 95 6.81 -10.36 -11.75
CA LEU A 95 5.48 -10.38 -12.35
C LEU A 95 5.22 -11.71 -13.07
N ASP A 96 6.26 -12.28 -13.68
CA ASP A 96 6.22 -13.54 -14.41
C ASP A 96 6.06 -14.78 -13.50
N TRP A 97 6.21 -14.63 -12.17
CA TRP A 97 5.98 -15.72 -11.23
C TRP A 97 4.50 -16.07 -11.06
N PHE A 98 3.59 -15.12 -11.35
CA PHE A 98 2.16 -15.32 -11.15
C PHE A 98 1.56 -16.15 -12.30
N ASP A 99 1.06 -17.33 -11.97
CA ASP A 99 0.36 -18.21 -12.91
C ASP A 99 -1.16 -17.90 -13.01
N THR A 100 -1.72 -17.24 -11.99
CA THR A 100 -3.11 -16.79 -11.95
C THR A 100 -3.21 -15.39 -11.40
N LEU A 101 -3.94 -14.51 -12.11
CA LEU A 101 -4.16 -13.12 -11.71
C LEU A 101 -5.62 -12.91 -11.30
N HIS A 102 -5.85 -12.31 -10.15
CA HIS A 102 -7.17 -11.97 -9.64
C HIS A 102 -7.42 -10.45 -9.57
N TRP A 103 -6.33 -9.68 -9.44
CA TRP A 103 -6.36 -8.24 -9.26
C TRP A 103 -5.06 -7.59 -9.75
N SER A 104 -5.18 -6.48 -10.48
CA SER A 104 -4.07 -5.58 -10.83
C SER A 104 -4.64 -4.15 -10.79
N GLU A 105 -4.42 -3.41 -9.70
CA GLU A 105 -5.08 -2.12 -9.36
C GLU A 105 -6.62 -2.19 -9.38
N ARG A 106 -7.19 -3.24 -9.94
CA ARG A 106 -8.61 -3.52 -10.06
C ARG A 106 -8.89 -5.04 -10.19
N PRO A 107 -10.11 -5.49 -9.85
CA PRO A 107 -10.48 -6.88 -10.03
C PRO A 107 -10.39 -7.34 -11.48
N LEU A 108 -9.78 -8.49 -11.68
CA LEU A 108 -9.84 -9.27 -12.92
C LEU A 108 -10.92 -10.38 -12.84
N ARG A 109 -11.42 -10.66 -11.64
CA ARG A 109 -12.51 -11.58 -11.36
C ARG A 109 -13.86 -10.87 -11.44
N PRO A 110 -14.85 -11.43 -12.18
CA PRO A 110 -16.20 -10.83 -12.30
C PRO A 110 -16.96 -10.73 -10.97
N ASP A 111 -16.78 -11.70 -10.07
CA ASP A 111 -17.42 -11.73 -8.74
C ASP A 111 -16.93 -10.62 -7.79
N TRP A 112 -15.81 -9.97 -8.11
CA TRP A 112 -15.27 -8.83 -7.34
C TRP A 112 -15.59 -7.46 -7.97
N ASN A 113 -16.39 -7.40 -9.03
CA ASN A 113 -16.73 -6.13 -9.72
C ASN A 113 -17.44 -5.11 -8.81
N HIS A 114 -18.05 -5.53 -7.71
CA HIS A 114 -18.64 -4.65 -6.70
C HIS A 114 -17.62 -3.77 -5.95
N LEU A 115 -16.33 -4.11 -6.06
CA LEU A 115 -15.23 -3.33 -5.47
C LEU A 115 -14.73 -2.20 -6.39
N ARG A 116 -15.18 -2.16 -7.65
CA ARG A 116 -14.76 -1.12 -8.62
C ARG A 116 -15.35 0.24 -8.29
N SER A 117 -14.54 1.27 -8.48
CA SER A 117 -14.95 2.66 -8.43
C SER A 117 -15.73 3.06 -9.70
N ASP A 118 -16.66 4.02 -9.59
CA ASP A 118 -17.40 4.55 -10.74
C ASP A 118 -16.60 5.56 -11.55
N ASP A 119 -15.73 6.32 -10.89
CA ASP A 119 -15.00 7.45 -11.46
C ASP A 119 -13.64 7.09 -12.06
N ARG A 120 -13.15 5.88 -11.75
CA ARG A 120 -11.84 5.39 -12.21
C ARG A 120 -11.90 3.90 -12.48
N GLU A 121 -11.07 3.44 -13.37
CA GLU A 121 -10.88 2.00 -13.61
C GLU A 121 -10.07 1.31 -12.50
N VAL A 122 -10.10 1.85 -11.29
CA VAL A 122 -9.50 1.29 -10.09
C VAL A 122 -10.56 0.73 -9.15
N ALA A 123 -10.13 -0.03 -8.16
CA ALA A 123 -11.03 -0.59 -7.16
C ALA A 123 -10.41 -0.48 -5.78
N TYR A 124 -11.24 -0.65 -4.76
CA TYR A 124 -10.82 -0.50 -3.38
C TYR A 124 -11.29 -1.69 -2.54
N VAL A 125 -10.48 -2.02 -1.54
CA VAL A 125 -10.86 -2.89 -0.43
C VAL A 125 -11.04 -2.03 0.83
N TRP A 126 -11.98 -2.40 1.69
CA TRP A 126 -12.25 -1.64 2.92
C TRP A 126 -12.75 -2.54 4.05
N SER A 127 -12.47 -2.12 5.27
CA SER A 127 -13.04 -2.69 6.48
C SER A 127 -14.11 -1.75 7.04
N THR A 128 -15.33 -2.24 7.20
CA THR A 128 -16.40 -1.50 7.87
C THR A 128 -16.32 -1.62 9.39
N GLU A 129 -15.66 -2.64 9.90
CA GLU A 129 -15.43 -2.83 11.32
C GLU A 129 -14.36 -1.88 11.85
N HIS A 130 -13.27 -1.71 11.07
CA HIS A 130 -12.10 -0.93 11.50
C HIS A 130 -11.96 0.41 10.77
N LEU A 131 -12.91 0.76 9.88
CA LEU A 131 -13.07 2.05 9.21
C LEU A 131 -11.81 2.53 8.48
N TYR A 132 -11.28 1.73 7.58
CA TYR A 132 -10.19 2.11 6.69
C TYR A 132 -10.38 1.50 5.29
N ALA A 133 -9.70 2.05 4.30
CA ALA A 133 -9.75 1.56 2.93
C ALA A 133 -8.41 1.70 2.19
N GLY A 134 -8.27 1.04 1.05
CA GLY A 134 -7.12 1.17 0.19
C GLY A 134 -7.22 0.38 -1.10
N CYS A 135 -6.15 0.39 -1.90
CA CYS A 135 -6.06 -0.32 -3.15
C CYS A 135 -4.82 -1.23 -3.10
N PRO A 136 -4.97 -2.56 -3.15
CA PRO A 136 -3.85 -3.46 -3.38
C PRO A 136 -3.29 -3.29 -4.80
N ASP A 137 -1.98 -3.46 -4.97
CA ASP A 137 -1.37 -3.39 -6.30
C ASP A 137 -1.68 -4.64 -7.13
N LEU A 138 -1.44 -5.83 -6.56
CA LEU A 138 -1.60 -7.13 -7.23
C LEU A 138 -2.11 -8.20 -6.28
N ILE A 139 -3.07 -9.03 -6.75
CA ILE A 139 -3.50 -10.26 -6.09
C ILE A 139 -3.53 -11.37 -7.13
N GLY A 140 -2.89 -12.48 -6.83
CA GLY A 140 -2.82 -13.64 -7.71
C GLY A 140 -2.38 -14.90 -6.98
N GLU A 141 -1.96 -15.89 -7.75
CA GLU A 141 -1.46 -17.15 -7.22
C GLU A 141 -0.12 -17.52 -7.87
N ILE A 142 0.75 -18.14 -7.10
CA ILE A 142 2.00 -18.75 -7.54
C ILE A 142 1.99 -20.19 -7.06
N GLY A 143 1.91 -21.18 -7.97
CA GLY A 143 1.82 -22.58 -7.61
C GLY A 143 0.63 -22.93 -6.72
N GLY A 144 -0.50 -22.23 -6.89
CA GLY A 144 -1.71 -22.41 -6.09
C GLY A 144 -1.67 -21.72 -4.70
N VAL A 145 -0.59 -21.05 -4.33
CA VAL A 145 -0.50 -20.22 -3.11
C VAL A 145 -1.10 -18.84 -3.40
N LYS A 146 -2.04 -18.40 -2.58
CA LYS A 146 -2.70 -17.10 -2.72
C LYS A 146 -1.81 -15.97 -2.22
N ILE A 147 -1.41 -15.09 -3.11
CA ILE A 147 -0.44 -14.03 -2.84
C ILE A 147 -1.06 -12.65 -3.08
N MET A 148 -0.84 -11.75 -2.15
CA MET A 148 -1.00 -10.31 -2.35
C MET A 148 0.39 -9.70 -2.52
N ALA A 149 0.63 -8.96 -3.60
CA ALA A 149 1.92 -8.31 -3.84
C ALA A 149 1.79 -6.79 -3.86
N ASP A 150 2.87 -6.11 -3.51
CA ASP A 150 2.99 -4.66 -3.43
C ASP A 150 4.34 -4.23 -4.04
N PHE A 151 4.29 -3.28 -4.98
CA PHE A 151 5.46 -2.80 -5.71
C PHE A 151 6.07 -1.58 -5.04
N LYS A 152 7.38 -1.59 -4.87
CA LYS A 152 8.10 -0.46 -4.29
C LYS A 152 9.34 -0.11 -5.10
N THR A 153 9.48 1.17 -5.43
CA THR A 153 10.75 1.72 -5.93
C THR A 153 11.46 2.42 -4.78
N SER A 154 12.74 2.18 -4.62
CA SER A 154 13.53 2.72 -3.52
C SER A 154 14.98 2.97 -3.94
N ASN A 155 15.66 3.95 -3.33
CA ASN A 155 17.09 4.19 -3.55
C ASN A 155 17.97 3.22 -2.74
N ALA A 156 17.37 2.41 -1.86
CA ALA A 156 18.09 1.41 -1.07
C ALA A 156 17.16 0.22 -0.77
N PRO A 157 17.71 -0.99 -0.60
CA PRO A 157 16.92 -2.17 -0.29
C PRO A 157 16.15 -2.05 1.03
N TYR A 158 15.08 -2.86 1.17
CA TYR A 158 14.37 -3.04 2.44
C TYR A 158 15.05 -4.14 3.25
N SER A 159 14.80 -4.18 4.56
CA SER A 159 15.29 -5.23 5.44
C SER A 159 14.16 -5.77 6.31
N ALA A 160 13.93 -7.08 6.26
CA ALA A 160 13.04 -7.77 7.20
C ALA A 160 13.72 -8.02 8.55
N VAL A 161 15.04 -7.91 8.62
CA VAL A 161 15.85 -8.11 9.82
C VAL A 161 16.04 -6.79 10.54
N PHE A 162 15.92 -6.82 11.88
CA PHE A 162 16.22 -5.65 12.71
C PHE A 162 17.72 -5.33 12.62
N PRO A 163 18.09 -4.09 12.28
CA PRO A 163 19.49 -3.72 12.04
C PRO A 163 20.31 -3.66 13.33
N GLU A 164 21.62 -3.83 13.19
CA GLU A 164 22.55 -3.63 14.29
C GLU A 164 22.62 -2.18 14.74
N LYS A 165 23.06 -1.95 15.98
CA LYS A 165 23.19 -0.60 16.54
C LYS A 165 24.22 0.22 15.72
N GLY A 166 23.77 1.33 15.16
CA GLY A 166 24.59 2.23 14.34
C GLY A 166 24.39 2.08 12.82
N ASP A 167 23.76 1.02 12.36
CA ASP A 167 23.39 0.84 10.97
C ASP A 167 22.16 1.70 10.61
N ARG A 168 22.42 2.94 10.18
CA ARG A 168 21.37 3.91 9.81
C ARG A 168 20.63 3.52 8.53
N LEU A 169 21.31 2.90 7.57
CA LEU A 169 20.69 2.47 6.30
C LEU A 169 19.79 1.27 6.53
N GLY A 170 20.24 0.29 7.30
CA GLY A 170 19.43 -0.86 7.70
C GLY A 170 18.18 -0.45 8.49
N PHE A 171 18.28 0.55 9.38
CA PHE A 171 17.11 1.11 10.07
C PHE A 171 16.10 1.75 9.10
N GLY A 172 16.56 2.45 8.08
CA GLY A 172 15.72 3.00 7.02
C GLY A 172 14.97 1.92 6.26
N GLY A 173 15.68 0.89 5.82
CA GLY A 173 15.13 -0.27 5.12
C GLY A 173 14.15 -1.07 5.98
N PHE A 174 14.48 -1.32 7.25
CA PHE A 174 13.63 -2.02 8.20
C PHE A 174 12.31 -1.27 8.45
N ARG A 175 12.35 0.05 8.65
CA ARG A 175 11.13 0.86 8.86
C ARG A 175 10.22 0.86 7.64
N LYS A 176 10.79 0.92 6.43
CA LYS A 176 10.03 0.82 5.17
C LYS A 176 9.36 -0.55 5.07
N TYR A 177 10.10 -1.63 5.36
CA TYR A 177 9.55 -2.98 5.41
C TYR A 177 8.39 -3.07 6.41
N GLN A 178 8.57 -2.63 7.66
CA GLN A 178 7.53 -2.67 8.70
C GLN A 178 6.27 -1.91 8.30
N LYS A 179 6.41 -0.77 7.64
CA LYS A 179 5.28 0.03 7.15
C LYS A 179 4.54 -0.68 6.01
N CYS A 180 5.28 -1.23 5.05
CA CYS A 180 4.72 -1.96 3.93
C CYS A 180 4.03 -3.25 4.39
N ALA A 181 4.63 -4.01 5.30
CA ALA A 181 4.04 -5.22 5.87
C ALA A 181 2.70 -4.94 6.60
N GLN A 182 2.61 -3.84 7.36
CA GLN A 182 1.33 -3.43 7.97
C GLN A 182 0.30 -3.00 6.92
N GLN A 183 0.72 -2.35 5.83
CA GLN A 183 -0.15 -2.00 4.71
C GLN A 183 -0.74 -3.26 4.06
N MET A 184 0.10 -4.25 3.78
CA MET A 184 -0.32 -5.52 3.17
C MET A 184 -1.28 -6.29 4.08
N ALA A 185 -0.99 -6.37 5.38
CA ALA A 185 -1.85 -7.04 6.34
C ALA A 185 -3.24 -6.37 6.44
N ALA A 186 -3.29 -5.03 6.41
CA ALA A 186 -4.55 -4.29 6.37
C ALA A 186 -5.36 -4.58 5.09
N TYR A 187 -4.71 -4.60 3.94
CA TYR A 187 -5.39 -4.91 2.68
C TYR A 187 -5.89 -6.36 2.63
N ARG A 188 -5.10 -7.31 3.16
CA ARG A 188 -5.48 -8.72 3.26
C ARG A 188 -6.77 -8.91 4.10
N LEU A 189 -6.86 -8.25 5.26
CA LEU A 189 -8.05 -8.28 6.09
C LEU A 189 -9.25 -7.67 5.37
N ALA A 190 -9.12 -6.47 4.81
CA ALA A 190 -10.18 -5.78 4.10
C ALA A 190 -10.67 -6.58 2.87
N LEU A 191 -9.75 -7.20 2.11
CA LEU A 191 -10.11 -8.09 1.00
C LEU A 191 -10.93 -9.29 1.48
N ALA A 192 -10.48 -9.95 2.55
CA ALA A 192 -11.17 -11.10 3.12
C ALA A 192 -12.59 -10.74 3.60
N GLU A 193 -12.77 -9.57 4.23
CA GLU A 193 -14.10 -9.08 4.63
C GLU A 193 -15.04 -8.84 3.43
N ARG A 194 -14.50 -8.38 2.30
CA ARG A 194 -15.33 -8.02 1.13
C ARG A 194 -15.60 -9.19 0.19
N THR A 195 -14.71 -10.18 0.14
CA THR A 195 -14.74 -11.23 -0.88
C THR A 195 -14.70 -12.66 -0.32
N GLY A 196 -14.39 -12.83 0.95
CA GLY A 196 -14.08 -14.14 1.54
C GLY A 196 -12.72 -14.71 1.11
N TYR A 197 -11.97 -14.01 0.22
CA TYR A 197 -10.67 -14.48 -0.27
C TYR A 197 -9.57 -13.98 0.66
N LYS A 198 -8.93 -14.91 1.35
CA LYS A 198 -7.80 -14.62 2.25
C LYS A 198 -6.50 -15.06 1.58
N CYS A 199 -5.58 -14.09 1.37
CA CYS A 199 -4.25 -14.41 0.88
C CYS A 199 -3.43 -15.12 1.96
N ASP A 200 -2.66 -16.14 1.55
CA ASP A 200 -1.81 -16.94 2.44
C ASP A 200 -0.51 -16.22 2.75
N VAL A 201 0.01 -15.49 1.75
CA VAL A 201 1.32 -14.83 1.78
C VAL A 201 1.19 -13.42 1.22
N ALA A 202 2.00 -12.49 1.74
CA ALA A 202 2.27 -11.23 1.06
C ALA A 202 3.68 -11.22 0.47
N LEU A 203 3.85 -10.56 -0.68
CA LEU A 203 5.11 -10.39 -1.39
C LEU A 203 5.38 -8.89 -1.60
N ILE A 204 6.41 -8.37 -0.93
CA ILE A 204 6.88 -7.01 -1.19
C ILE A 204 7.99 -7.11 -2.25
N ILE A 205 7.75 -6.53 -3.42
CA ILE A 205 8.72 -6.47 -4.51
C ILE A 205 9.36 -5.07 -4.47
N VAL A 206 10.64 -5.03 -4.13
CA VAL A 206 11.40 -3.77 -4.03
C VAL A 206 12.41 -3.71 -5.14
N SER A 207 12.32 -2.70 -5.99
CA SER A 207 13.32 -2.41 -6.99
C SER A 207 14.12 -1.15 -6.63
N THR A 208 15.42 -1.24 -6.81
CA THR A 208 16.37 -0.13 -6.70
C THR A 208 17.16 0.02 -8.02
N PRO A 209 17.93 1.07 -8.23
CA PRO A 209 18.75 1.19 -9.45
C PRO A 209 19.75 0.04 -9.65
N GLU A 210 20.17 -0.62 -8.58
CA GLU A 210 21.26 -1.60 -8.63
C GLU A 210 20.79 -3.04 -8.38
N THR A 211 19.62 -3.23 -7.71
CA THR A 211 19.17 -4.56 -7.30
C THR A 211 17.65 -4.61 -7.10
N SER A 212 17.14 -5.82 -7.03
CA SER A 212 15.73 -6.07 -6.69
C SER A 212 15.60 -7.14 -5.61
N GLN A 213 14.50 -7.12 -4.88
CA GLN A 213 14.19 -8.04 -3.79
C GLN A 213 12.72 -8.46 -3.84
N GLY A 214 12.47 -9.77 -3.67
CA GLY A 214 11.17 -10.28 -3.28
C GLY A 214 11.20 -10.67 -1.79
N ILE A 215 10.43 -10.00 -0.96
CA ILE A 215 10.35 -10.28 0.49
C ILE A 215 8.99 -10.92 0.76
N PHE A 216 9.00 -12.20 1.07
CA PHE A 216 7.81 -12.95 1.45
C PHE A 216 7.49 -12.72 2.93
N ILE A 217 6.19 -12.58 3.23
CA ILE A 217 5.66 -12.45 4.58
C ILE A 217 4.61 -13.54 4.73
N ASP A 218 4.87 -14.49 5.60
CA ASP A 218 3.96 -15.62 5.87
C ASP A 218 2.72 -15.22 6.67
N THR A 219 1.78 -16.13 6.79
CA THR A 219 0.50 -15.91 7.49
C THR A 219 0.71 -15.47 8.94
N ASP A 220 1.63 -16.09 9.68
CA ASP A 220 1.85 -15.77 11.10
C ASP A 220 2.44 -14.37 11.27
N GLN A 221 3.31 -13.97 10.36
CA GLN A 221 3.86 -12.62 10.31
C GLN A 221 2.78 -11.59 9.92
N LEU A 222 1.94 -11.91 8.93
CA LEU A 222 0.82 -11.06 8.50
C LEU A 222 -0.17 -10.84 9.64
N ASP A 223 -0.54 -11.87 10.39
CA ASP A 223 -1.45 -11.75 11.53
C ASP A 223 -0.87 -10.84 12.64
N ARG A 224 0.47 -10.88 12.86
CA ARG A 224 1.14 -9.94 13.78
C ARG A 224 1.15 -8.51 13.25
N PHE A 225 1.33 -8.31 11.95
CA PHE A 225 1.29 -6.97 11.32
C PHE A 225 -0.13 -6.41 11.28
N GLU A 226 -1.13 -7.26 11.06
CA GLU A 226 -2.55 -6.92 11.16
C GLU A 226 -2.88 -6.38 12.56
N ALA A 227 -2.53 -7.10 13.62
CA ALA A 227 -2.74 -6.65 14.99
C ALA A 227 -2.02 -5.30 15.29
N LYS A 228 -0.82 -5.07 14.73
CA LYS A 228 -0.12 -3.78 14.85
C LYS A 228 -0.85 -2.68 14.10
N PHE A 229 -1.34 -2.95 12.89
CA PHE A 229 -2.08 -1.98 12.09
C PHE A 229 -3.40 -1.60 12.76
N LEU A 230 -4.16 -2.57 13.27
CA LEU A 230 -5.45 -2.33 13.93
C LEU A 230 -5.32 -1.42 15.15
N LYS A 231 -4.27 -1.58 15.95
CA LYS A 231 -3.96 -0.64 17.05
C LYS A 231 -3.72 0.79 16.53
N ARG A 232 -3.08 0.94 15.38
CA ARG A 232 -2.84 2.26 14.76
C ARG A 232 -4.13 2.82 14.16
N ALA A 233 -5.00 1.98 13.59
CA ALA A 233 -6.30 2.43 13.10
C ALA A 233 -7.16 2.96 14.26
N GLN A 234 -7.23 2.25 15.37
CA GLN A 234 -7.90 2.71 16.59
C GLN A 234 -7.31 4.05 17.07
N GLN A 235 -5.99 4.15 17.21
CA GLN A 235 -5.32 5.40 17.61
C GLN A 235 -5.66 6.55 16.66
N PHE A 236 -5.70 6.29 15.35
CA PHE A 236 -6.07 7.32 14.37
C PHE A 236 -7.49 7.85 14.60
N HIS A 237 -8.46 6.97 14.83
CA HIS A 237 -9.84 7.37 15.07
C HIS A 237 -10.01 8.13 16.38
N GLU A 238 -9.32 7.74 17.44
CA GLU A 238 -9.27 8.48 18.70
C GLU A 238 -8.72 9.90 18.50
N MET A 239 -7.64 10.05 17.72
CA MET A 239 -7.05 11.36 17.39
C MET A 239 -8.00 12.25 16.57
N GLU A 240 -8.73 11.69 15.62
CA GLU A 240 -9.72 12.46 14.81
C GLU A 240 -10.91 12.89 15.67
N SER A 241 -11.46 11.99 16.48
CA SER A 241 -12.59 12.32 17.39
C SER A 241 -12.24 13.43 18.40
N ALA A 242 -11.01 13.46 18.91
CA ALA A 242 -10.55 14.52 19.82
C ALA A 242 -10.53 15.89 19.13
N LYS A 243 -10.10 15.97 17.86
CA LYS A 243 -10.10 17.23 17.09
C LYS A 243 -11.51 17.76 16.82
N ASP A 244 -12.46 16.87 16.50
CA ASP A 244 -13.84 17.26 16.26
C ASP A 244 -14.49 17.85 17.53
N THR A 245 -14.14 17.33 18.70
CA THR A 245 -14.61 17.84 20.00
C THR A 245 -14.05 19.23 20.30
N GLU A 246 -12.76 19.46 20.03
CA GLU A 246 -12.12 20.78 20.23
C GLU A 246 -12.68 21.84 19.28
N SER A 247 -12.93 21.48 18.00
CA SER A 247 -13.49 22.41 17.00
C SER A 247 -14.96 22.77 17.26
N SER A 248 -15.72 21.92 17.95
CA SER A 248 -17.13 22.15 18.29
C SER A 248 -17.29 23.00 19.57
N SER A 249 -16.19 23.26 20.29
CA SER A 249 -16.18 24.01 21.56
C SER A 249 -15.71 25.45 21.40
N GLN A 250 -15.40 25.88 20.17
CA GLN A 250 -15.03 27.26 19.79
C GLN A 250 -16.16 27.91 18.98
#